data_35009382ada1b71508bd4f8216d51a6f
#
_entry.id   35009382ada1b71508bd4f8216d51a6f
#
_cell.length_a   1.000
_cell.length_b   1.000
_cell.length_c   1.000
_cell.angle_alpha   90.00
_cell.angle_beta   90.00
_cell.angle_gamma   90.00
#
_symmetry.space_group_name_H-M   'P 1'
#
loop_
_entity.id
_entity.type
_entity.pdbx_description
1 polymer ?
#
loop_
_entity_poly.entity_id
_entity_poly.type
_entity_poly.pdbx_seq_one_letter_code
_entity_poly.pdbx_strand_id
1 'polypeptide(L)'
;MMRTAPIVALVLSLAVSPALALEIPRGASQDSRVRFVNYQPYNITRVVGTLRSSVQVEFAADEEIAHVALGNSVAWEVAPAGNILFLKPRENQPVTNISVVTTRRDGSTRSYQMELTVRDGSVEAGQNTYFYVKFRYPGDEAELRRQQAASRALAAQAKEADNVLALHEAYGPRNWRYSAQGSQALEPQSVYDNGKITTFAFVGTQEMPAIYMENSDGSESLVPKSVDGNLVMVHAISRKFILRRGKDALCVFNEAYDRVGFNPDTNTTSPSVERVVKSDVAGQ
;
A
#
# COMPACT_ATOMS: atom_id res chain seq x y z
N MET A 1 69.15 6.03 -18.03
CA MET A 1 68.83 4.90 -17.16
C MET A 1 67.34 4.94 -16.84
N MET A 2 66.53 4.26 -17.65
CA MET A 2 65.07 4.13 -17.41
C MET A 2 64.78 2.88 -16.61
N ARG A 3 64.19 3.03 -15.43
CA ARG A 3 63.74 1.91 -14.59
C ARG A 3 62.31 1.54 -15.00
N THR A 4 62.18 0.37 -15.59
CA THR A 4 60.86 -0.27 -15.85
C THR A 4 60.37 -0.96 -14.60
N ALA A 5 59.20 -0.55 -14.05
CA ALA A 5 58.55 -1.25 -12.97
C ALA A 5 57.63 -2.37 -13.55
N PRO A 6 57.61 -3.57 -13.00
CA PRO A 6 56.74 -4.62 -13.45
C PRO A 6 55.32 -4.41 -12.90
N ILE A 7 54.32 -4.43 -13.81
CA ILE A 7 52.91 -4.48 -13.49
C ILE A 7 52.55 -5.89 -13.07
N VAL A 8 52.27 -6.12 -11.79
CA VAL A 8 51.71 -7.37 -11.28
C VAL A 8 50.21 -7.36 -11.52
N ALA A 9 49.75 -8.10 -12.49
CA ALA A 9 48.32 -8.32 -12.72
C ALA A 9 47.78 -9.31 -11.69
N LEU A 10 46.99 -8.82 -10.76
CA LEU A 10 46.26 -9.65 -9.78
C LEU A 10 45.04 -10.29 -10.47
N VAL A 11 45.14 -11.54 -10.85
CA VAL A 11 44.01 -12.33 -11.38
C VAL A 11 43.12 -12.74 -10.21
N LEU A 12 41.99 -12.04 -10.03
CA LEU A 12 40.96 -12.39 -9.06
C LEU A 12 40.12 -13.55 -9.62
N SER A 13 40.47 -14.80 -9.24
CA SER A 13 39.69 -15.99 -9.60
C SER A 13 38.38 -15.99 -8.80
N LEU A 14 37.24 -15.67 -9.46
CA LEU A 14 35.90 -15.91 -8.92
C LEU A 14 35.70 -17.43 -8.83
N ALA A 15 35.79 -17.98 -7.62
CA ALA A 15 35.36 -19.36 -7.35
C ALA A 15 33.83 -19.40 -7.44
N VAL A 16 33.29 -19.86 -8.56
CA VAL A 16 31.87 -20.18 -8.70
C VAL A 16 31.64 -21.49 -7.92
N SER A 17 31.13 -21.37 -6.69
CA SER A 17 30.67 -22.52 -5.92
C SER A 17 29.45 -23.11 -6.62
N PRO A 18 29.40 -24.44 -6.90
CA PRO A 18 28.21 -25.07 -7.44
C PRO A 18 27.06 -24.91 -6.45
N ALA A 19 26.00 -24.27 -6.90
CA ALA A 19 24.78 -24.19 -6.12
C ALA A 19 24.15 -25.59 -6.05
N LEU A 20 24.25 -26.25 -4.91
CA LEU A 20 23.51 -27.49 -4.67
C LEU A 20 22.04 -27.11 -4.51
N ALA A 21 21.21 -27.43 -5.50
CA ALA A 21 19.79 -27.16 -5.53
C ALA A 21 18.98 -28.03 -4.54
N LEU A 22 19.63 -28.92 -3.79
CA LEU A 22 19.01 -29.75 -2.78
C LEU A 22 19.04 -29.05 -1.42
N GLU A 23 17.89 -28.61 -0.95
CA GLU A 23 17.77 -27.93 0.34
C GLU A 23 17.44 -28.93 1.46
N ILE A 24 18.28 -28.92 2.49
CA ILE A 24 18.11 -29.74 3.68
C ILE A 24 17.39 -28.89 4.75
N PRO A 25 16.15 -29.23 5.15
CA PRO A 25 15.44 -28.52 6.18
C PRO A 25 16.20 -28.46 7.51
N ARG A 26 16.23 -27.28 8.14
CA ARG A 26 16.95 -27.04 9.40
C ARG A 26 16.11 -27.43 10.60
N GLY A 27 16.70 -28.16 11.55
CA GLY A 27 16.04 -28.53 12.79
C GLY A 27 15.66 -27.33 13.67
N ALA A 28 14.52 -27.41 14.35
CA ALA A 28 14.15 -26.46 15.38
C ALA A 28 15.06 -26.63 16.60
N SER A 29 15.20 -25.56 17.38
CA SER A 29 16.03 -25.56 18.62
C SER A 29 15.43 -26.45 19.71
N GLN A 30 14.09 -26.59 19.73
CA GLN A 30 13.37 -27.38 20.74
C GLN A 30 13.42 -28.88 20.42
N ASP A 31 13.27 -29.25 19.15
CA ASP A 31 13.31 -30.63 18.69
C ASP A 31 13.78 -30.68 17.24
N SER A 32 14.87 -31.39 17.01
CA SER A 32 15.49 -31.51 15.67
C SER A 32 14.62 -32.27 14.66
N ARG A 33 13.58 -32.99 15.09
CA ARG A 33 12.62 -33.67 14.21
C ARG A 33 11.59 -32.75 13.60
N VAL A 34 11.42 -31.56 14.21
CA VAL A 34 10.68 -30.43 13.62
C VAL A 34 11.65 -29.64 12.75
N ARG A 35 11.33 -29.46 11.50
CA ARG A 35 12.20 -28.87 10.50
C ARG A 35 11.57 -27.66 9.82
N PHE A 36 12.39 -26.69 9.47
CA PHE A 36 11.98 -25.51 8.70
C PHE A 36 12.79 -25.42 7.41
N VAL A 37 12.11 -25.02 6.34
CA VAL A 37 12.72 -24.80 5.03
C VAL A 37 12.13 -23.54 4.41
N ASN A 38 12.95 -22.72 3.76
CA ASN A 38 12.46 -21.56 3.02
C ASN A 38 12.00 -22.01 1.63
N TYR A 39 10.78 -21.64 1.26
CA TYR A 39 10.30 -21.85 -0.09
C TYR A 39 11.13 -21.02 -1.08
N GLN A 40 11.65 -21.69 -2.09
CA GLN A 40 12.25 -21.08 -3.26
C GLN A 40 11.76 -21.84 -4.49
N PRO A 41 11.27 -21.16 -5.53
CA PRO A 41 10.92 -21.81 -6.79
C PRO A 41 12.12 -22.60 -7.32
N TYR A 42 11.86 -23.78 -7.86
CA TYR A 42 12.86 -24.66 -8.48
C TYR A 42 13.85 -25.35 -7.52
N ASN A 43 13.77 -25.14 -6.21
CA ASN A 43 14.55 -25.91 -5.26
C ASN A 43 13.92 -27.28 -4.98
N ILE A 44 14.76 -28.28 -4.74
CA ILE A 44 14.33 -29.60 -4.30
C ILE A 44 14.59 -29.71 -2.79
N THR A 45 13.52 -29.99 -2.03
CA THR A 45 13.61 -30.15 -0.57
C THR A 45 13.72 -31.59 -0.19
N ARG A 46 14.74 -31.94 0.60
CA ARG A 46 14.88 -33.30 1.13
C ARG A 46 13.95 -33.57 2.27
N VAL A 47 13.20 -34.67 2.21
CA VAL A 47 12.37 -35.18 3.30
C VAL A 47 12.82 -36.59 3.67
N VAL A 48 13.11 -36.79 4.94
CA VAL A 48 13.53 -38.08 5.47
C VAL A 48 12.45 -38.72 6.31
N GLY A 49 11.85 -39.79 5.83
CA GLY A 49 10.90 -40.58 6.57
C GLY A 49 11.58 -41.79 7.25
N THR A 50 11.20 -42.06 8.48
CA THR A 50 11.67 -43.27 9.18
C THR A 50 10.55 -44.30 9.22
N LEU A 51 10.85 -45.55 8.95
CA LEU A 51 9.86 -46.64 9.01
C LEU A 51 9.10 -46.60 10.34
N ARG A 52 7.81 -46.90 10.30
CA ARG A 52 6.89 -46.86 11.46
C ARG A 52 6.62 -45.45 12.03
N SER A 53 6.98 -44.40 11.29
CA SER A 53 6.60 -43.02 11.61
C SER A 53 5.96 -42.34 10.41
N SER A 54 5.34 -41.17 10.62
CA SER A 54 4.85 -40.30 9.55
C SER A 54 5.54 -38.94 9.63
N VAL A 55 5.67 -38.30 8.48
CA VAL A 55 6.15 -36.92 8.34
C VAL A 55 4.99 -36.05 7.91
N GLN A 56 4.74 -34.97 8.64
CA GLN A 56 3.82 -33.91 8.23
C GLN A 56 4.61 -32.83 7.49
N VAL A 57 4.17 -32.48 6.29
CA VAL A 57 4.69 -31.33 5.53
C VAL A 57 3.62 -30.28 5.48
N GLU A 58 3.91 -29.07 5.98
CA GLU A 58 2.98 -27.94 6.02
C GLU A 58 3.41 -26.87 5.05
N PHE A 59 2.49 -26.50 4.15
CA PHE A 59 2.60 -25.39 3.22
C PHE A 59 2.02 -24.09 3.81
N ALA A 60 1.92 -23.02 3.04
CA ALA A 60 1.34 -21.77 3.55
C ALA A 60 -0.13 -21.93 3.94
N ALA A 61 -0.58 -21.15 4.92
CA ALA A 61 -1.95 -21.24 5.44
C ALA A 61 -3.01 -20.77 4.43
N ASP A 62 -2.60 -20.06 3.38
CA ASP A 62 -3.44 -19.60 2.27
C ASP A 62 -3.40 -20.55 1.06
N GLU A 63 -2.73 -21.70 1.18
CA GLU A 63 -2.60 -22.70 0.13
C GLU A 63 -3.48 -23.92 0.39
N GLU A 64 -3.98 -24.51 -0.67
CA GLU A 64 -4.66 -25.80 -0.67
C GLU A 64 -3.99 -26.74 -1.67
N ILE A 65 -3.75 -27.98 -1.27
CA ILE A 65 -3.12 -28.99 -2.16
C ILE A 65 -4.11 -29.34 -3.27
N ALA A 66 -3.74 -29.01 -4.51
CA ALA A 66 -4.53 -29.33 -5.70
C ALA A 66 -4.14 -30.66 -6.32
N HIS A 67 -2.83 -30.92 -6.42
CA HIS A 67 -2.32 -32.12 -7.06
C HIS A 67 -1.09 -32.66 -6.34
N VAL A 68 -0.98 -33.98 -6.30
CA VAL A 68 0.19 -34.71 -5.77
C VAL A 68 0.58 -35.79 -6.78
N ALA A 69 1.85 -35.78 -7.19
CA ALA A 69 2.44 -36.80 -8.03
C ALA A 69 3.62 -37.47 -7.32
N LEU A 70 3.53 -38.74 -7.07
CA LEU A 70 4.53 -39.55 -6.33
C LEU A 70 5.25 -40.51 -7.24
N GLY A 71 6.56 -40.50 -7.22
CA GLY A 71 7.38 -41.38 -8.08
C GLY A 71 7.32 -42.87 -7.69
N ASN A 72 7.18 -43.18 -6.40
CA ASN A 72 7.09 -44.58 -5.91
C ASN A 72 5.98 -44.74 -4.88
N SER A 73 4.81 -45.15 -5.32
CA SER A 73 3.61 -45.36 -4.49
C SER A 73 3.63 -46.67 -3.67
N VAL A 74 4.55 -47.56 -3.92
CA VAL A 74 4.75 -48.79 -3.12
C VAL A 74 5.49 -48.44 -1.83
N ALA A 75 6.55 -47.63 -1.93
CA ALA A 75 7.40 -47.27 -0.80
C ALA A 75 6.77 -46.21 0.12
N TRP A 76 5.84 -45.45 -0.37
CA TRP A 76 5.24 -44.32 0.37
C TRP A 76 3.71 -44.27 0.29
N GLU A 77 3.10 -44.03 1.40
CA GLU A 77 1.68 -43.65 1.53
C GLU A 77 1.58 -42.13 1.71
N VAL A 78 0.65 -41.52 0.97
CA VAL A 78 0.50 -40.06 0.93
C VAL A 78 -0.94 -39.70 1.17
N ALA A 79 -1.20 -38.75 2.09
CA ALA A 79 -2.52 -38.27 2.40
C ALA A 79 -2.52 -36.72 2.46
N PRO A 80 -3.08 -36.02 1.46
CA PRO A 80 -3.25 -34.57 1.51
C PRO A 80 -4.44 -34.18 2.38
N ALA A 81 -4.33 -33.08 3.14
CA ALA A 81 -5.37 -32.49 3.98
C ALA A 81 -5.22 -30.97 4.03
N GLY A 82 -5.95 -30.26 3.18
CA GLY A 82 -5.84 -28.81 3.07
C GLY A 82 -4.43 -28.36 2.65
N ASN A 83 -3.75 -27.62 3.50
CA ASN A 83 -2.36 -27.21 3.28
C ASN A 83 -1.31 -28.15 3.92
N ILE A 84 -1.72 -29.33 4.34
CA ILE A 84 -0.87 -30.31 4.99
C ILE A 84 -0.78 -31.56 4.14
N LEU A 85 0.42 -32.10 4.01
CA LEU A 85 0.69 -33.39 3.36
C LEU A 85 1.28 -34.35 4.38
N PHE A 86 0.63 -35.50 4.60
CA PHE A 86 1.18 -36.59 5.40
C PHE A 86 1.90 -37.58 4.50
N LEU A 87 3.14 -37.91 4.87
CA LEU A 87 3.99 -38.86 4.19
C LEU A 87 4.37 -39.99 5.15
N LYS A 88 4.06 -41.21 4.78
CA LYS A 88 4.39 -42.40 5.60
C LYS A 88 5.19 -43.39 4.79
N PRO A 89 6.47 -43.65 5.14
CA PRO A 89 7.26 -44.70 4.48
C PRO A 89 6.72 -46.07 4.86
N ARG A 90 6.53 -46.95 3.87
CA ARG A 90 6.06 -48.31 4.02
C ARG A 90 7.18 -49.31 3.92
N GLU A 91 8.10 -49.05 3.01
CA GLU A 91 9.23 -49.96 2.70
C GLU A 91 10.51 -49.17 2.51
N ASN A 92 11.64 -49.80 2.82
CA ASN A 92 12.96 -49.23 2.55
C ASN A 92 13.31 -49.47 1.07
N GLN A 93 13.09 -48.45 0.27
CA GLN A 93 13.32 -48.42 -1.17
C GLN A 93 14.29 -47.28 -1.54
N PRO A 94 14.89 -47.33 -2.74
CA PRO A 94 15.72 -46.22 -3.22
C PRO A 94 15.03 -44.86 -3.16
N VAL A 95 15.83 -43.81 -3.15
CA VAL A 95 15.34 -42.40 -3.17
C VAL A 95 14.38 -42.21 -4.31
N THR A 96 13.28 -41.53 -4.02
CA THR A 96 12.24 -41.12 -4.99
C THR A 96 11.90 -39.66 -4.85
N ASN A 97 11.01 -39.18 -5.69
CA ASN A 97 10.53 -37.80 -5.61
C ASN A 97 9.00 -37.72 -5.42
N ILE A 98 8.58 -36.58 -4.94
CA ILE A 98 7.16 -36.17 -4.92
C ILE A 98 7.07 -34.73 -5.41
N SER A 99 6.09 -34.49 -6.28
CA SER A 99 5.73 -33.17 -6.75
C SER A 99 4.36 -32.79 -6.19
N VAL A 100 4.26 -31.62 -5.59
CA VAL A 100 3.01 -31.10 -5.02
C VAL A 100 2.72 -29.77 -5.67
N VAL A 101 1.48 -29.60 -6.16
CA VAL A 101 0.98 -28.34 -6.65
C VAL A 101 -0.11 -27.85 -5.70
N THR A 102 0.03 -26.64 -5.21
CA THR A 102 -0.94 -25.99 -4.37
C THR A 102 -1.60 -24.82 -5.11
N THR A 103 -2.82 -24.48 -4.72
CA THR A 103 -3.54 -23.29 -5.16
C THR A 103 -3.67 -22.33 -3.98
N ARG A 104 -3.31 -21.06 -4.19
CA ARG A 104 -3.46 -20.00 -3.21
C ARG A 104 -4.85 -19.37 -3.30
N ARG A 105 -5.23 -18.60 -2.27
CA ARG A 105 -6.52 -17.87 -2.26
C ARG A 105 -6.70 -16.88 -3.41
N ASP A 106 -5.61 -16.34 -3.95
CA ASP A 106 -5.62 -15.42 -5.11
C ASP A 106 -5.73 -16.16 -6.46
N GLY A 107 -5.82 -17.50 -6.44
CA GLY A 107 -5.88 -18.36 -7.62
C GLY A 107 -4.50 -18.69 -8.21
N SER A 108 -3.44 -18.11 -7.74
CA SER A 108 -2.08 -18.48 -8.17
C SER A 108 -1.68 -19.86 -7.65
N THR A 109 -0.73 -20.50 -8.33
CA THR A 109 -0.28 -21.83 -7.96
C THR A 109 1.20 -21.81 -7.53
N ARG A 110 1.57 -22.74 -6.65
CA ARG A 110 2.95 -23.03 -6.31
C ARG A 110 3.25 -24.50 -6.55
N SER A 111 4.49 -24.76 -6.94
CA SER A 111 5.00 -26.12 -7.12
C SER A 111 6.11 -26.40 -6.13
N TYR A 112 6.03 -27.56 -5.50
CA TYR A 112 7.01 -28.05 -4.53
C TYR A 112 7.59 -29.35 -5.04
N GLN A 113 8.91 -29.40 -5.14
CA GLN A 113 9.65 -30.59 -5.48
C GLN A 113 10.36 -31.12 -4.24
N MET A 114 10.10 -32.36 -3.87
CA MET A 114 10.73 -32.96 -2.71
C MET A 114 11.39 -34.32 -3.10
N GLU A 115 12.56 -34.51 -2.56
CA GLU A 115 13.28 -35.79 -2.60
C GLU A 115 12.90 -36.56 -1.34
N LEU A 116 12.38 -37.76 -1.49
CA LEU A 116 11.97 -38.63 -0.39
C LEU A 116 13.01 -39.73 -0.17
N THR A 117 13.53 -39.78 1.06
CA THR A 117 14.48 -40.79 1.50
C THR A 117 13.88 -41.59 2.65
N VAL A 118 13.87 -42.90 2.54
CA VAL A 118 13.48 -43.79 3.65
C VAL A 118 14.69 -44.11 4.51
N ARG A 119 14.48 -44.09 5.81
CA ARG A 119 15.47 -44.50 6.79
C ARG A 119 14.89 -45.58 7.68
N ASP A 120 15.68 -46.59 7.98
CA ASP A 120 15.40 -47.58 9.04
C ASP A 120 16.06 -47.15 10.36
N GLY A 121 15.51 -47.61 11.48
CA GLY A 121 16.05 -47.34 12.81
C GLY A 121 15.14 -46.57 13.76
N SER A 122 15.75 -45.94 14.76
CA SER A 122 15.03 -45.23 15.82
C SER A 122 14.46 -43.88 15.37
N VAL A 123 13.32 -43.52 15.93
CA VAL A 123 12.68 -42.21 15.76
C VAL A 123 13.00 -41.22 16.88
N GLU A 124 13.93 -41.53 17.75
CA GLU A 124 14.35 -40.72 18.89
C GLU A 124 14.91 -39.35 18.45
N ALA A 125 14.86 -38.39 19.35
CA ALA A 125 15.47 -37.07 19.14
C ALA A 125 16.98 -37.21 18.90
N GLY A 126 17.54 -36.34 18.06
CA GLY A 126 18.96 -36.40 17.67
C GLY A 126 19.26 -37.32 16.47
N GLN A 127 18.33 -38.17 16.07
CA GLN A 127 18.41 -38.95 14.84
C GLN A 127 17.99 -38.11 13.64
N ASN A 128 18.47 -38.45 12.45
CA ASN A 128 18.07 -37.80 11.20
C ASN A 128 16.66 -38.28 10.77
N THR A 129 15.68 -38.00 11.60
CA THR A 129 14.25 -38.32 11.41
C THR A 129 13.45 -37.05 11.36
N TYR A 130 12.51 -36.96 10.45
CA TYR A 130 11.61 -35.82 10.35
C TYR A 130 10.21 -36.21 10.79
N PHE A 131 9.62 -35.44 11.68
CA PHE A 131 8.19 -35.58 12.05
C PHE A 131 7.36 -34.46 11.41
N TYR A 132 8.00 -33.32 11.26
CA TYR A 132 7.33 -32.14 10.75
C TYR A 132 8.29 -31.31 9.91
N VAL A 133 7.87 -30.93 8.72
CA VAL A 133 8.56 -30.00 7.83
C VAL A 133 7.63 -28.83 7.51
N LYS A 134 8.02 -27.64 7.92
CA LYS A 134 7.25 -26.42 7.64
C LYS A 134 7.98 -25.55 6.65
N PHE A 135 7.29 -25.20 5.57
CA PHE A 135 7.75 -24.19 4.63
C PHE A 135 7.56 -22.79 5.21
N ARG A 136 8.54 -21.92 4.99
CA ARG A 136 8.53 -20.49 5.31
C ARG A 136 8.65 -19.71 4.02
N TYR A 137 8.09 -18.52 4.00
CA TYR A 137 7.97 -17.71 2.79
C TYR A 137 8.57 -16.31 2.98
N PRO A 138 9.90 -16.20 3.15
CA PRO A 138 10.55 -14.91 3.39
C PRO A 138 10.37 -13.92 2.23
N GLY A 139 10.19 -14.40 1.00
CA GLY A 139 9.87 -13.57 -0.16
C GLY A 139 8.52 -12.86 -0.02
N ASP A 140 7.47 -13.61 0.31
CA ASP A 140 6.11 -13.06 0.51
C ASP A 140 6.07 -12.08 1.68
N GLU A 141 6.73 -12.42 2.78
CA GLU A 141 6.83 -11.54 3.95
C GLU A 141 7.56 -10.23 3.62
N ALA A 142 8.60 -10.29 2.79
CA ALA A 142 9.32 -9.11 2.33
C ALA A 142 8.45 -8.24 1.40
N GLU A 143 7.70 -8.87 0.50
CA GLU A 143 6.77 -8.17 -0.39
C GLU A 143 5.65 -7.50 0.39
N LEU A 144 5.02 -8.20 1.32
CA LEU A 144 4.00 -7.63 2.20
C LEU A 144 4.53 -6.42 2.99
N ARG A 145 5.76 -6.52 3.54
CA ARG A 145 6.41 -5.38 4.23
C ARG A 145 6.63 -4.20 3.31
N ARG A 146 7.04 -4.42 2.04
CA ARG A 146 7.22 -3.34 1.04
C ARG A 146 5.89 -2.66 0.73
N GLN A 147 4.83 -3.42 0.49
CA GLN A 147 3.49 -2.89 0.22
C GLN A 147 2.96 -2.07 1.40
N GLN A 148 3.12 -2.57 2.63
CA GLN A 148 2.73 -1.85 3.84
C GLN A 148 3.55 -0.55 4.03
N ALA A 149 4.85 -0.59 3.74
CA ALA A 149 5.70 0.60 3.82
C ALA A 149 5.30 1.64 2.77
N ALA A 150 5.02 1.22 1.53
CA ALA A 150 4.56 2.10 0.46
C ALA A 150 3.20 2.75 0.81
N SER A 151 2.24 1.96 1.31
CA SER A 151 0.93 2.49 1.70
C SER A 151 1.01 3.48 2.86
N ARG A 152 1.87 3.22 3.86
CA ARG A 152 2.13 4.16 4.97
C ARG A 152 2.77 5.46 4.47
N ALA A 153 3.73 5.38 3.54
CA ALA A 153 4.37 6.55 2.97
C ALA A 153 3.36 7.43 2.21
N LEU A 154 2.50 6.82 1.39
CA LEU A 154 1.42 7.54 0.69
C LEU A 154 0.43 8.20 1.66
N ALA A 155 0.04 7.51 2.73
CA ALA A 155 -0.84 8.07 3.75
C ALA A 155 -0.20 9.24 4.51
N ALA A 156 1.11 9.16 4.80
CA ALA A 156 1.84 10.25 5.42
C ALA A 156 1.95 11.49 4.50
N GLN A 157 2.22 11.28 3.21
CA GLN A 157 2.24 12.37 2.23
C GLN A 157 0.88 13.04 2.08
N ALA A 158 -0.21 12.27 2.03
CA ALA A 158 -1.56 12.81 1.97
C ALA A 158 -1.88 13.67 3.21
N LYS A 159 -1.55 13.17 4.40
CA LYS A 159 -1.74 13.93 5.64
C LYS A 159 -0.93 15.21 5.69
N GLU A 160 0.31 15.19 5.20
CA GLU A 160 1.15 16.38 5.12
C GLU A 160 0.57 17.41 4.14
N ALA A 161 0.09 16.95 2.97
CA ALA A 161 -0.58 17.82 2.02
C ALA A 161 -1.84 18.48 2.63
N ASP A 162 -2.66 17.71 3.36
CA ASP A 162 -3.82 18.25 4.05
C ASP A 162 -3.44 19.28 5.12
N ASN A 163 -2.38 19.03 5.89
CA ASN A 163 -1.85 19.98 6.87
C ASN A 163 -1.39 21.30 6.21
N VAL A 164 -0.65 21.21 5.10
CA VAL A 164 -0.17 22.40 4.36
C VAL A 164 -1.34 23.19 3.79
N LEU A 165 -2.37 22.52 3.27
CA LEU A 165 -3.59 23.18 2.78
C LEU A 165 -4.33 23.89 3.92
N ALA A 166 -4.51 23.23 5.05
CA ALA A 166 -5.16 23.81 6.24
C ALA A 166 -4.39 25.03 6.77
N LEU A 167 -3.05 24.96 6.83
CA LEU A 167 -2.21 26.09 7.21
C LEU A 167 -2.32 27.25 6.21
N HIS A 168 -2.33 26.96 4.91
CA HIS A 168 -2.48 28.00 3.89
C HIS A 168 -3.87 28.66 3.97
N GLU A 169 -4.90 27.90 4.25
CA GLU A 169 -6.25 28.42 4.45
C GLU A 169 -6.34 29.28 5.73
N ALA A 170 -5.71 28.84 6.82
CA ALA A 170 -5.72 29.57 8.10
C ALA A 170 -4.86 30.83 8.10
N TYR A 171 -3.67 30.81 7.49
CA TYR A 171 -2.63 31.85 7.60
C TYR A 171 -2.16 32.41 6.26
N GLY A 172 -2.70 31.97 5.13
CA GLY A 172 -2.34 32.46 3.81
C GLY A 172 -2.72 33.94 3.60
N PRO A 173 -2.17 34.58 2.54
CA PRO A 173 -2.49 35.96 2.21
C PRO A 173 -3.98 36.14 2.01
N ARG A 174 -4.54 37.20 2.60
CA ARG A 174 -5.96 37.55 2.50
C ARG A 174 -6.13 38.98 2.09
N ASN A 175 -7.08 39.21 1.18
CA ASN A 175 -7.60 40.54 0.88
C ASN A 175 -8.79 40.86 1.82
N TRP A 176 -8.66 41.89 2.61
CA TRP A 176 -9.71 42.40 3.52
C TRP A 176 -10.37 43.67 3.03
N ARG A 177 -10.00 44.16 1.85
CA ARG A 177 -10.45 45.42 1.29
C ARG A 177 -11.84 45.27 0.66
N TYR A 178 -12.82 45.19 1.52
CA TYR A 178 -14.23 45.11 1.16
C TYR A 178 -15.00 46.26 1.76
N SER A 179 -15.97 46.83 1.02
CA SER A 179 -16.93 47.78 1.49
C SER A 179 -18.34 47.26 1.28
N ALA A 180 -19.31 47.79 2.04
CA ALA A 180 -20.70 47.34 1.96
C ALA A 180 -21.64 48.56 1.88
N GLN A 181 -22.75 48.43 1.12
CA GLN A 181 -23.77 49.43 0.98
C GLN A 181 -25.16 48.77 0.90
N GLY A 182 -26.05 49.17 1.78
CA GLY A 182 -27.44 48.67 1.80
C GLY A 182 -27.96 48.36 3.19
N SER A 183 -28.72 47.27 3.33
CA SER A 183 -29.33 46.88 4.60
C SER A 183 -28.33 46.37 5.62
N GLN A 184 -28.17 47.06 6.75
CA GLN A 184 -27.32 46.61 7.87
C GLN A 184 -27.77 45.28 8.48
N ALA A 185 -29.06 44.92 8.30
CA ALA A 185 -29.56 43.61 8.78
C ALA A 185 -28.93 42.41 8.07
N LEU A 186 -28.25 42.61 6.93
CA LEU A 186 -27.56 41.59 6.15
C LEU A 186 -26.06 41.69 6.26
N GLU A 187 -25.54 42.69 6.99
CA GLU A 187 -24.09 42.96 7.05
C GLU A 187 -23.33 41.80 7.72
N PRO A 188 -22.37 41.20 7.03
CA PRO A 188 -21.49 40.21 7.65
C PRO A 188 -20.52 40.90 8.62
N GLN A 189 -20.09 40.18 9.64
CA GLN A 189 -19.07 40.65 10.59
C GLN A 189 -17.74 40.96 9.90
N SER A 190 -17.39 40.18 8.90
CA SER A 190 -16.20 40.38 8.06
C SER A 190 -16.34 39.71 6.71
N VAL A 191 -15.64 40.26 5.72
CA VAL A 191 -15.48 39.66 4.39
C VAL A 191 -14.04 39.71 4.01
N TYR A 192 -13.53 38.58 3.50
CA TYR A 192 -12.16 38.49 2.96
C TYR A 192 -12.09 37.46 1.85
N ASP A 193 -11.08 37.53 1.01
CA ASP A 193 -10.76 36.50 0.03
C ASP A 193 -9.27 36.12 0.09
N ASN A 194 -8.96 34.94 -0.44
CA ASN A 194 -7.60 34.43 -0.60
C ASN A 194 -7.14 34.40 -2.07
N GLY A 195 -7.80 35.19 -2.93
CA GLY A 195 -7.55 35.21 -4.36
C GLY A 195 -8.31 34.13 -5.15
N LYS A 196 -9.08 33.23 -4.50
CA LYS A 196 -9.85 32.15 -5.13
C LYS A 196 -11.22 31.93 -4.49
N ILE A 197 -11.31 32.06 -3.19
CA ILE A 197 -12.52 31.87 -2.37
C ILE A 197 -12.78 33.15 -1.59
N THR A 198 -14.02 33.64 -1.64
CA THR A 198 -14.48 34.75 -0.81
C THR A 198 -15.24 34.20 0.39
N THR A 199 -14.82 34.58 1.60
CA THR A 199 -15.42 34.13 2.85
C THR A 199 -16.19 35.29 3.51
N PHE A 200 -17.45 35.02 3.85
CA PHE A 200 -18.32 35.91 4.62
C PHE A 200 -18.50 35.32 6.01
N ALA A 201 -18.14 36.05 7.05
CA ALA A 201 -18.38 35.66 8.42
C ALA A 201 -19.63 36.36 8.95
N PHE A 202 -20.62 35.62 9.43
CA PHE A 202 -21.85 36.15 10.01
C PHE A 202 -21.82 36.00 11.52
N VAL A 203 -22.64 36.78 12.21
CA VAL A 203 -22.83 36.61 13.66
C VAL A 203 -23.61 35.34 13.90
N GLY A 204 -23.25 34.55 14.94
CA GLY A 204 -23.72 33.19 15.15
C GLY A 204 -25.24 32.95 15.18
N THR A 205 -26.05 33.97 15.40
CA THR A 205 -27.54 33.91 15.39
C THR A 205 -28.15 34.58 14.17
N GLN A 206 -27.36 35.15 13.28
CA GLN A 206 -27.84 35.84 12.09
C GLN A 206 -28.29 34.81 11.05
N GLU A 207 -29.50 35.01 10.51
CA GLU A 207 -29.98 34.22 9.37
C GLU A 207 -29.16 34.54 8.13
N MET A 208 -28.62 33.50 7.52
CA MET A 208 -27.72 33.61 6.35
C MET A 208 -28.52 34.05 5.11
N PRO A 209 -28.13 35.17 4.45
CA PRO A 209 -28.78 35.60 3.22
C PRO A 209 -28.40 34.72 2.02
N ALA A 210 -29.20 34.81 0.96
CA ALA A 210 -28.75 34.31 -0.36
C ALA A 210 -27.66 35.24 -0.90
N ILE A 211 -26.58 34.65 -1.42
CA ILE A 211 -25.44 35.41 -1.97
C ILE A 211 -25.42 35.21 -3.48
N TYR A 212 -25.39 36.32 -4.20
CA TYR A 212 -25.26 36.39 -5.64
C TYR A 212 -23.97 37.12 -6.00
N MET A 213 -23.43 36.89 -7.16
CA MET A 213 -22.38 37.70 -7.75
C MET A 213 -22.90 38.45 -8.97
N GLU A 214 -22.40 39.66 -9.19
CA GLU A 214 -22.69 40.43 -10.39
C GLU A 214 -21.77 39.97 -11.53
N ASN A 215 -22.36 39.56 -12.64
CA ASN A 215 -21.68 39.19 -13.87
C ASN A 215 -21.20 40.46 -14.63
N SER A 216 -20.36 40.26 -15.65
CA SER A 216 -19.85 41.39 -16.47
C SER A 216 -20.91 42.09 -17.28
N ASP A 217 -22.09 41.50 -17.50
CA ASP A 217 -23.23 42.05 -18.17
C ASP A 217 -24.21 42.74 -17.21
N GLY A 218 -23.89 42.80 -15.90
CA GLY A 218 -24.73 43.36 -14.85
C GLY A 218 -25.82 42.43 -14.32
N SER A 219 -25.96 41.23 -14.85
CA SER A 219 -26.87 40.21 -14.34
C SER A 219 -26.37 39.60 -13.02
N GLU A 220 -27.27 39.04 -12.23
CA GLU A 220 -26.92 38.35 -10.96
C GLU A 220 -26.92 36.84 -11.18
N SER A 221 -25.88 36.16 -10.69
CA SER A 221 -25.82 34.70 -10.66
C SER A 221 -25.70 34.21 -9.22
N LEU A 222 -26.41 33.13 -8.91
CA LEU A 222 -26.22 32.40 -7.66
C LEU A 222 -24.82 31.74 -7.65
N VAL A 223 -24.12 31.85 -6.53
CA VAL A 223 -22.76 31.36 -6.43
C VAL A 223 -22.69 29.96 -5.76
N PRO A 224 -21.79 29.08 -6.21
CA PRO A 224 -21.45 27.88 -5.47
C PRO A 224 -20.87 28.27 -4.12
N LYS A 225 -21.40 27.71 -3.04
CA LYS A 225 -20.94 28.02 -1.68
C LYS A 225 -20.94 26.79 -0.80
N SER A 226 -20.06 26.79 0.20
CA SER A 226 -20.06 25.89 1.35
C SER A 226 -20.24 26.69 2.63
N VAL A 227 -20.78 26.05 3.65
CA VAL A 227 -21.05 26.68 4.96
C VAL A 227 -20.37 25.85 6.04
N ASP A 228 -19.60 26.53 6.89
CA ASP A 228 -18.97 25.94 8.07
C ASP A 228 -19.24 26.84 9.28
N GLY A 229 -20.14 26.40 10.15
CA GLY A 229 -20.62 27.20 11.27
C GLY A 229 -21.23 28.52 10.80
N ASN A 230 -20.60 29.62 11.16
CA ASN A 230 -21.00 30.99 10.79
C ASN A 230 -20.23 31.56 9.59
N LEU A 231 -19.41 30.73 8.93
CA LEU A 231 -18.68 31.13 7.74
C LEU A 231 -19.37 30.60 6.46
N VAL A 232 -19.53 31.49 5.50
CA VAL A 232 -20.01 31.14 4.15
C VAL A 232 -18.87 31.36 3.18
N MET A 233 -18.39 30.28 2.61
CA MET A 233 -17.27 30.26 1.65
C MET A 233 -17.84 30.20 0.24
N VAL A 234 -17.72 31.28 -0.51
CA VAL A 234 -18.09 31.36 -1.92
C VAL A 234 -16.93 31.01 -2.79
N HIS A 235 -17.09 29.97 -3.63
CA HIS A 235 -16.02 29.47 -4.52
C HIS A 235 -15.84 30.35 -5.76
N ALA A 236 -15.81 31.67 -5.55
CA ALA A 236 -15.59 32.68 -6.57
C ALA A 236 -15.04 33.97 -5.96
N ILE A 237 -14.41 34.78 -6.81
CA ILE A 237 -14.06 36.17 -6.53
C ILE A 237 -14.85 37.05 -7.49
N SER A 238 -15.46 38.12 -7.00
CA SER A 238 -16.20 39.07 -7.81
C SER A 238 -15.86 40.47 -7.39
N ARG A 239 -16.09 41.42 -8.30
CA ARG A 239 -16.09 42.87 -7.96
C ARG A 239 -17.19 43.23 -6.98
N LYS A 240 -18.34 42.54 -7.10
CA LYS A 240 -19.51 42.86 -6.31
C LYS A 240 -20.29 41.58 -6.01
N PHE A 241 -20.66 41.40 -4.77
CA PHE A 241 -21.63 40.43 -4.32
C PHE A 241 -22.90 41.11 -3.86
N ILE A 242 -24.02 40.47 -4.05
CA ILE A 242 -25.32 40.95 -3.61
C ILE A 242 -25.91 39.95 -2.63
N LEU A 243 -26.13 40.36 -1.41
CA LEU A 243 -26.75 39.57 -0.36
C LEU A 243 -28.26 39.94 -0.29
N ARG A 244 -29.13 38.93 -0.33
CA ARG A 244 -30.58 39.14 -0.33
C ARG A 244 -31.29 38.26 0.69
N ARG A 245 -32.29 38.86 1.36
CA ARG A 245 -33.22 38.16 2.24
C ARG A 245 -34.56 38.92 2.24
N GLY A 246 -35.56 38.31 1.64
CA GLY A 246 -36.86 38.96 1.45
C GLY A 246 -36.75 40.27 0.65
N LYS A 247 -37.05 41.40 1.27
CA LYS A 247 -36.94 42.74 0.67
C LYS A 247 -35.60 43.42 0.91
N ASP A 248 -34.80 42.86 1.83
CA ASP A 248 -33.50 43.43 2.18
C ASP A 248 -32.44 43.04 1.16
N ALA A 249 -31.63 44.02 0.78
CA ALA A 249 -30.46 43.81 -0.08
C ALA A 249 -29.24 44.56 0.46
N LEU A 250 -28.08 43.95 0.36
CA LEU A 250 -26.76 44.50 0.68
C LEU A 250 -25.82 44.24 -0.47
N CYS A 251 -25.19 45.26 -0.99
CA CYS A 251 -24.09 45.12 -1.95
C CYS A 251 -22.76 45.13 -1.22
N VAL A 252 -21.89 44.15 -1.51
CA VAL A 252 -20.55 44.04 -0.96
C VAL A 252 -19.54 44.16 -2.11
N PHE A 253 -18.66 45.16 -2.03
CA PHE A 253 -17.74 45.54 -3.08
C PHE A 253 -16.32 45.09 -2.69
N ASN A 254 -15.61 44.43 -3.61
CA ASN A 254 -14.22 44.10 -3.49
C ASN A 254 -13.36 45.26 -4.05
N GLU A 255 -12.79 46.05 -3.16
CA GLU A 255 -11.99 47.23 -3.50
C GLU A 255 -10.59 46.91 -4.02
N ALA A 256 -10.18 45.65 -3.92
CA ALA A 256 -8.91 45.14 -4.43
C ALA A 256 -9.09 44.05 -5.50
N TYR A 257 -10.27 44.04 -6.15
CA TYR A 257 -10.57 43.05 -7.15
C TYR A 257 -9.52 43.03 -8.27
N ASP A 258 -8.90 41.86 -8.47
CA ASP A 258 -8.07 41.59 -9.63
C ASP A 258 -8.80 40.60 -10.55
N ARG A 259 -8.94 41.01 -11.83
CA ARG A 259 -9.60 40.15 -12.84
C ARG A 259 -8.83 38.87 -13.14
N VAL A 260 -7.51 38.90 -13.01
CA VAL A 260 -6.65 37.74 -13.28
C VAL A 260 -6.66 36.78 -12.09
N GLY A 261 -6.78 37.32 -10.86
CA GLY A 261 -6.77 36.55 -9.63
C GLY A 261 -5.44 35.85 -9.40
N PHE A 262 -5.41 35.04 -8.34
CA PHE A 262 -4.27 34.17 -8.04
C PHE A 262 -4.56 32.74 -8.49
N ASN A 263 -3.82 32.26 -9.51
CA ASN A 263 -3.85 30.85 -9.91
C ASN A 263 -2.48 30.24 -9.70
N PRO A 264 -2.30 29.39 -8.68
CA PRO A 264 -1.02 28.72 -8.44
C PRO A 264 -0.70 27.59 -9.43
N ASP A 265 -1.58 27.31 -10.41
CA ASP A 265 -1.48 26.20 -11.38
C ASP A 265 -1.40 24.79 -10.77
N THR A 266 -1.69 24.68 -9.48
CA THR A 266 -1.62 23.43 -8.70
C THR A 266 -2.97 22.72 -8.57
N ASN A 267 -4.06 23.28 -9.12
CA ASN A 267 -5.43 22.83 -8.90
C ASN A 267 -5.87 22.81 -7.41
N THR A 268 -5.14 23.54 -6.54
CA THR A 268 -5.45 23.77 -5.13
C THR A 268 -5.37 25.26 -4.81
N THR A 269 -5.59 25.62 -3.56
CA THR A 269 -5.40 26.99 -3.06
C THR A 269 -3.96 27.27 -2.66
N SER A 270 -3.11 26.27 -2.60
CA SER A 270 -1.70 26.39 -2.21
C SER A 270 -0.75 26.22 -3.38
N PRO A 271 0.31 27.03 -3.51
CA PRO A 271 1.32 26.87 -4.54
C PRO A 271 2.26 25.67 -4.30
N SER A 272 2.24 25.09 -3.10
CA SER A 272 3.10 23.99 -2.70
C SER A 272 2.41 22.62 -2.68
N VAL A 273 1.11 22.57 -2.93
CA VAL A 273 0.33 21.31 -2.98
C VAL A 273 -0.39 21.22 -4.32
N GLU A 274 -0.02 20.24 -5.12
CA GLU A 274 -0.65 19.96 -6.40
C GLU A 274 -1.69 18.85 -6.30
N ARG A 275 -2.87 19.07 -6.90
CA ARG A 275 -3.88 18.01 -7.08
C ARG A 275 -3.65 17.32 -8.40
N VAL A 276 -3.17 16.08 -8.33
CA VAL A 276 -3.03 15.19 -9.48
C VAL A 276 -4.26 14.29 -9.57
N VAL A 277 -4.93 14.31 -10.73
CA VAL A 277 -6.00 13.36 -11.01
C VAL A 277 -5.35 12.00 -11.26
N LYS A 278 -5.71 10.99 -10.45
CA LYS A 278 -5.33 9.60 -10.78
C LYS A 278 -5.99 9.28 -12.12
N SER A 279 -5.19 9.17 -13.18
CA SER A 279 -5.65 8.53 -14.40
C SER A 279 -6.09 7.12 -14.01
N ASP A 280 -7.34 6.77 -14.32
CA ASP A 280 -7.81 5.41 -14.22
C ASP A 280 -6.92 4.56 -15.13
N VAL A 281 -5.93 3.89 -14.53
CA VAL A 281 -5.24 2.77 -15.16
C VAL A 281 -6.19 1.59 -15.04
N ALA A 282 -7.30 1.70 -15.76
CA ALA A 282 -8.17 0.59 -16.07
C ALA A 282 -7.65 -0.02 -17.38
N GLY A 283 -6.99 -1.16 -17.26
CA GLY A 283 -6.86 -2.12 -18.35
C GLY A 283 -5.56 -2.03 -19.16
N GLN A 284 -4.57 -2.73 -18.75
CA GLN A 284 -3.81 -3.64 -19.64
C GLN A 284 -3.44 -4.90 -18.89
#